data_63a8f6a81fc9afd83d7f6bae39700694
#
_entry.id   63a8f6a81fc9afd83d7f6bae39700694
#
_cell.length_a   1.000
_cell.length_b   1.000
_cell.length_c   1.000
_cell.angle_alpha   90.00
_cell.angle_beta   90.00
_cell.angle_gamma   90.00
#
_symmetry.space_group_name_H-M   'P 1'
#
loop_
_entity.id
_entity.type
_entity.pdbx_description
1 polymer ?
#
loop_
_entity_poly.entity_id
_entity_poly.type
_entity_poly.pdbx_seq_one_letter_code
_entity_poly.pdbx_strand_id
1 'polypeptide(L)'
;MIVVGCRGHGALARGLLGSISTGLAHHAHCPVAIIHDEDPLMAHPSKAPVVVGVDGSPASENAVAIAFEQASFRGVDLLAVHAWSDTGVFEFPGADWSTLQAAGEQTLSERLAGWQERYPDVLVRRVVVADKPAHQLLEQAGSAQLLVVGSHGRGGIAGMLLGSVSTSVLHGARMPVIVARR
;
A
#
# COMPACT_ATOMS: atom_id res chain seq x y z
N MET A 1 5.23 -7.41 -14.32
CA MET A 1 4.14 -6.52 -13.87
C MET A 1 3.16 -6.30 -15.00
N ILE A 2 1.85 -6.28 -14.71
CA ILE A 2 0.77 -5.92 -15.62
C ILE A 2 0.30 -4.51 -15.27
N VAL A 3 0.06 -3.65 -16.27
CA VAL A 3 -0.45 -2.28 -16.06
C VAL A 3 -1.81 -2.16 -16.75
N VAL A 4 -2.82 -1.70 -16.02
CA VAL A 4 -4.19 -1.54 -16.52
C VAL A 4 -4.79 -0.24 -16.01
N GLY A 5 -5.73 0.33 -16.76
CA GLY A 5 -6.57 1.43 -16.28
C GLY A 5 -7.60 0.93 -15.27
N CYS A 6 -8.04 1.78 -14.36
CA CYS A 6 -9.07 1.42 -13.39
C CYS A 6 -10.43 1.13 -14.06
N ARG A 7 -10.69 1.72 -15.25
CA ARG A 7 -11.97 1.61 -15.98
C ARG A 7 -11.76 1.38 -17.48
N GLY A 8 -12.76 0.80 -18.11
CA GLY A 8 -12.94 0.76 -19.57
C GLY A 8 -14.02 1.72 -20.04
N HIS A 9 -14.28 1.78 -21.37
CA HIS A 9 -15.19 2.72 -22.01
C HIS A 9 -16.68 2.73 -21.57
N GLY A 10 -17.08 1.94 -20.57
CA GLY A 10 -18.49 1.78 -20.15
C GLY A 10 -18.81 2.10 -18.69
N ALA A 11 -17.89 2.66 -17.92
CA ALA A 11 -18.10 2.84 -16.47
C ALA A 11 -18.91 4.11 -16.16
N LEU A 12 -20.17 3.95 -15.77
CA LEU A 12 -21.09 5.03 -15.39
C LEU A 12 -20.96 5.55 -13.94
N ALA A 13 -20.19 4.88 -13.08
CA ALA A 13 -20.09 5.24 -11.68
C ALA A 13 -18.65 5.53 -11.25
N ARG A 14 -18.43 6.69 -10.62
CA ARG A 14 -17.16 7.02 -9.95
C ARG A 14 -16.91 6.05 -8.80
N GLY A 15 -15.65 5.59 -8.64
CA GLY A 15 -15.23 4.76 -7.50
C GLY A 15 -15.38 3.24 -7.71
N LEU A 16 -15.77 2.74 -8.89
CA LEU A 16 -15.82 1.30 -9.19
C LEU A 16 -14.68 0.90 -10.11
N LEU A 17 -13.96 -0.15 -9.74
CA LEU A 17 -13.00 -0.82 -10.60
C LEU A 17 -13.72 -1.55 -11.73
N GLY A 18 -13.15 -1.52 -12.94
CA GLY A 18 -13.62 -2.34 -14.05
C GLY A 18 -13.43 -3.85 -13.76
N SER A 19 -14.26 -4.68 -14.40
CA SER A 19 -14.21 -6.15 -14.22
C SER A 19 -12.86 -6.76 -14.58
N ILE A 20 -12.18 -6.24 -15.62
CA ILE A 20 -10.84 -6.70 -16.02
C ILE A 20 -9.81 -6.34 -14.95
N SER A 21 -9.80 -5.10 -14.48
CA SER A 21 -8.85 -4.63 -13.45
C SER A 21 -9.06 -5.38 -12.14
N THR A 22 -10.32 -5.60 -11.76
CA THR A 22 -10.69 -6.43 -10.60
C THR A 22 -10.22 -7.87 -10.80
N GLY A 23 -10.51 -8.49 -11.93
CA GLY A 23 -10.08 -9.86 -12.24
C GLY A 23 -8.57 -10.01 -12.20
N LEU A 24 -7.81 -9.07 -12.77
CA LEU A 24 -6.36 -9.09 -12.72
C LEU A 24 -5.82 -8.88 -11.30
N ALA A 25 -6.37 -7.93 -10.53
CA ALA A 25 -5.99 -7.73 -9.15
C ALA A 25 -6.19 -9.00 -8.30
N HIS A 26 -7.21 -9.80 -8.59
CA HIS A 26 -7.50 -11.04 -7.87
C HIS A 26 -6.69 -12.25 -8.36
N HIS A 27 -6.44 -12.39 -9.66
CA HIS A 27 -5.97 -13.65 -10.26
C HIS A 27 -4.58 -13.59 -10.89
N ALA A 28 -3.98 -12.41 -11.09
CA ALA A 28 -2.65 -12.33 -11.69
C ALA A 28 -1.58 -13.02 -10.82
N HIS A 29 -0.59 -13.62 -11.46
CA HIS A 29 0.58 -14.23 -10.82
C HIS A 29 1.82 -13.31 -10.86
N CYS A 30 1.61 -12.02 -11.05
CA CYS A 30 2.65 -11.00 -11.02
C CYS A 30 2.07 -9.69 -10.47
N PRO A 31 2.89 -8.71 -10.09
CA PRO A 31 2.40 -7.42 -9.63
C PRO A 31 1.49 -6.75 -10.67
N VAL A 32 0.41 -6.12 -10.19
CA VAL A 32 -0.58 -5.42 -11.01
C VAL A 32 -0.61 -3.95 -10.62
N ALA A 33 -0.33 -3.08 -11.59
CA ALA A 33 -0.47 -1.64 -11.46
C ALA A 33 -1.84 -1.22 -12.02
N ILE A 34 -2.64 -0.55 -11.23
CA ILE A 34 -3.93 0.00 -11.60
C ILE A 34 -3.81 1.51 -11.64
N ILE A 35 -4.03 2.09 -12.83
CA ILE A 35 -3.93 3.53 -13.06
C ILE A 35 -5.32 4.14 -12.90
N HIS A 36 -5.45 5.06 -11.97
CA HIS A 36 -6.67 5.83 -11.73
C HIS A 36 -6.62 7.14 -12.50
N ASP A 37 -7.72 7.51 -13.16
CA ASP A 37 -7.79 8.70 -14.03
C ASP A 37 -8.02 10.01 -13.27
N GLU A 38 -8.16 9.96 -11.94
CA GLU A 38 -8.76 11.02 -11.16
C GLU A 38 -7.79 11.80 -10.27
N ASP A 39 -6.53 11.97 -10.68
CA ASP A 39 -5.65 12.89 -9.96
C ASP A 39 -5.25 14.12 -10.78
N PRO A 40 -6.20 15.05 -11.05
CA PRO A 40 -5.90 16.32 -11.69
C PRO A 40 -5.27 17.35 -10.75
N LEU A 41 -5.10 17.05 -9.44
CA LEU A 41 -4.83 18.06 -8.42
C LEU A 41 -3.42 17.99 -7.80
N MET A 42 -2.56 17.09 -8.24
CA MET A 42 -1.17 17.13 -7.81
C MET A 42 -0.43 18.29 -8.46
N ALA A 43 -0.24 19.35 -7.67
CA ALA A 43 0.51 20.53 -8.11
C ALA A 43 1.95 20.20 -8.52
N HIS A 44 2.54 19.13 -7.98
CA HIS A 44 3.91 18.67 -8.27
C HIS A 44 4.02 17.15 -8.22
N PRO A 45 3.41 16.40 -9.16
CA PRO A 45 3.42 14.93 -9.14
C PRO A 45 4.84 14.34 -9.18
N SER A 46 5.79 15.02 -9.82
CA SER A 46 7.18 14.58 -9.92
C SER A 46 7.97 14.61 -8.61
N LYS A 47 7.49 15.29 -7.56
CA LYS A 47 8.10 15.36 -6.24
C LYS A 47 7.28 14.65 -5.14
N ALA A 48 6.11 14.17 -5.48
CA ALA A 48 5.25 13.48 -4.54
C ALA A 48 5.86 12.12 -4.16
N PRO A 49 5.74 11.69 -2.89
CA PRO A 49 6.36 10.44 -2.44
C PRO A 49 5.68 9.21 -3.04
N VAL A 50 6.39 8.09 -2.96
CA VAL A 50 5.78 6.75 -3.04
C VAL A 50 5.34 6.37 -1.63
N VAL A 51 4.15 5.81 -1.48
CA VAL A 51 3.64 5.28 -0.20
C VAL A 51 3.60 3.76 -0.25
N VAL A 52 3.98 3.10 0.84
CA VAL A 52 3.86 1.64 0.98
C VAL A 52 3.19 1.24 2.27
N GLY A 53 2.24 0.32 2.18
CA GLY A 53 1.64 -0.33 3.34
C GLY A 53 2.50 -1.51 3.82
N VAL A 54 2.89 -1.49 5.09
CA VAL A 54 3.73 -2.51 5.72
C VAL A 54 3.00 -3.11 6.92
N ASP A 55 2.67 -4.38 6.86
CA ASP A 55 2.04 -5.11 7.97
C ASP A 55 2.92 -6.23 8.54
N GLY A 56 4.12 -6.41 7.98
CA GLY A 56 5.06 -7.46 8.37
C GLY A 56 4.78 -8.84 7.75
N SER A 57 3.76 -8.98 6.90
CA SER A 57 3.49 -10.21 6.17
C SER A 57 4.47 -10.41 5.00
N PRO A 58 4.65 -11.65 4.50
CA PRO A 58 5.48 -11.91 3.32
C PRO A 58 5.00 -11.17 2.05
N ALA A 59 3.70 -10.85 1.96
CA ALA A 59 3.17 -10.08 0.84
C ALA A 59 3.56 -8.59 0.95
N SER A 60 3.66 -8.05 2.16
CA SER A 60 4.16 -6.68 2.35
C SER A 60 5.66 -6.55 2.08
N GLU A 61 6.46 -7.61 2.22
CA GLU A 61 7.88 -7.61 1.82
C GLU A 61 8.05 -7.36 0.32
N ASN A 62 7.23 -8.01 -0.52
CA ASN A 62 7.24 -7.74 -1.95
C ASN A 62 6.78 -6.31 -2.27
N ALA A 63 5.82 -5.77 -1.51
CA ALA A 63 5.40 -4.39 -1.67
C ALA A 63 6.52 -3.41 -1.30
N VAL A 64 7.25 -3.67 -0.23
CA VAL A 64 8.43 -2.87 0.18
C VAL A 64 9.49 -2.87 -0.92
N ALA A 65 9.82 -4.05 -1.49
CA ALA A 65 10.78 -4.17 -2.59
C ALA A 65 10.40 -3.28 -3.79
N ILE A 66 9.15 -3.38 -4.24
CA ILE A 66 8.64 -2.60 -5.36
C ILE A 66 8.64 -1.10 -5.02
N ALA A 67 8.24 -0.73 -3.79
CA ALA A 67 8.16 0.66 -3.38
C ALA A 67 9.53 1.35 -3.35
N PHE A 68 10.57 0.68 -2.86
CA PHE A 68 11.94 1.18 -2.91
C PHE A 68 12.44 1.35 -4.34
N GLU A 69 12.24 0.35 -5.20
CA GLU A 69 12.60 0.42 -6.62
C GLU A 69 11.91 1.61 -7.30
N GLN A 70 10.62 1.79 -7.05
CA GLN A 70 9.85 2.90 -7.64
C GLN A 70 10.24 4.27 -7.08
N ALA A 71 10.56 4.37 -5.79
CA ALA A 71 11.01 5.62 -5.18
C ALA A 71 12.39 6.03 -5.72
N SER A 72 13.34 5.10 -5.75
CA SER A 72 14.68 5.32 -6.33
C SER A 72 14.59 5.70 -7.82
N PHE A 73 13.85 4.93 -8.63
CA PHE A 73 13.69 5.22 -10.06
C PHE A 73 13.11 6.61 -10.34
N ARG A 74 12.22 7.10 -9.47
CA ARG A 74 11.56 8.41 -9.58
C ARG A 74 12.36 9.54 -8.90
N GLY A 75 13.37 9.22 -8.08
CA GLY A 75 14.13 10.18 -7.28
C GLY A 75 13.28 10.90 -6.24
N VAL A 76 12.41 10.17 -5.54
CA VAL A 76 11.47 10.72 -4.54
C VAL A 76 11.54 9.96 -3.21
N ASP A 77 10.98 10.57 -2.16
CA ASP A 77 10.88 9.98 -0.83
C ASP A 77 9.95 8.75 -0.83
N LEU A 78 10.20 7.84 0.09
CA LEU A 78 9.33 6.71 0.43
C LEU A 78 8.66 6.96 1.78
N LEU A 79 7.33 6.89 1.83
CA LEU A 79 6.54 6.91 3.05
C LEU A 79 6.08 5.50 3.38
N ALA A 80 6.67 4.89 4.41
CA ALA A 80 6.29 3.56 4.89
C ALA A 80 5.27 3.69 6.02
N VAL A 81 4.08 3.14 5.81
CA VAL A 81 2.94 3.22 6.72
C VAL A 81 2.63 1.86 7.33
N HIS A 82 2.66 1.80 8.66
CA HIS A 82 2.16 0.67 9.43
C HIS A 82 0.87 1.08 10.14
N ALA A 83 -0.24 0.45 9.78
CA ALA A 83 -1.53 0.72 10.37
C ALA A 83 -2.00 -0.48 11.21
N TRP A 84 -2.31 -0.23 12.48
CA TRP A 84 -2.91 -1.21 13.37
C TRP A 84 -4.41 -1.32 13.12
N SER A 85 -4.95 -2.55 13.07
CA SER A 85 -6.39 -2.76 13.05
C SER A 85 -6.91 -3.05 14.45
N ASP A 86 -8.15 -2.66 14.74
CA ASP A 86 -8.85 -2.92 16.02
C ASP A 86 -8.92 -4.41 16.38
N THR A 87 -8.78 -5.30 15.39
CA THR A 87 -8.72 -6.75 15.63
C THR A 87 -7.49 -7.17 16.43
N GLY A 88 -6.41 -6.38 16.38
CA GLY A 88 -5.20 -6.62 17.19
C GLY A 88 -5.35 -6.20 18.66
N VAL A 89 -6.28 -5.29 18.98
CA VAL A 89 -6.53 -4.85 20.37
C VAL A 89 -7.15 -5.99 21.20
N PHE A 90 -7.88 -6.92 20.59
CA PHE A 90 -8.38 -8.12 21.26
C PHE A 90 -7.27 -9.12 21.60
N GLU A 91 -6.12 -9.08 20.90
CA GLU A 91 -4.97 -9.92 21.22
C GLU A 91 -4.13 -9.36 22.38
N PHE A 92 -4.27 -8.06 22.70
CA PHE A 92 -3.56 -7.39 23.79
C PHE A 92 -4.52 -6.54 24.64
N PRO A 93 -5.41 -7.16 25.44
CA PRO A 93 -6.30 -6.42 26.32
C PRO A 93 -5.48 -5.60 27.34
N GLY A 94 -5.60 -4.27 27.28
CA GLY A 94 -4.88 -3.37 28.17
C GLY A 94 -3.56 -2.80 27.61
N ALA A 95 -3.17 -3.11 26.37
CA ALA A 95 -2.06 -2.42 25.74
C ALA A 95 -2.43 -0.95 25.47
N ASP A 96 -1.63 -0.03 25.96
CA ASP A 96 -1.77 1.39 25.66
C ASP A 96 -1.22 1.73 24.27
N TRP A 97 -1.58 2.91 23.76
CA TRP A 97 -1.12 3.39 22.46
C TRP A 97 0.41 3.42 22.34
N SER A 98 1.11 3.76 23.42
CA SER A 98 2.58 3.86 23.41
C SER A 98 3.25 2.51 23.13
N THR A 99 2.71 1.44 23.69
CA THR A 99 3.18 0.07 23.46
C THR A 99 2.92 -0.38 22.02
N LEU A 100 1.73 -0.10 21.49
CA LEU A 100 1.36 -0.43 20.12
C LEU A 100 2.20 0.36 19.11
N GLN A 101 2.42 1.64 19.37
CA GLN A 101 3.27 2.48 18.54
C GLN A 101 4.72 1.96 18.51
N ALA A 102 5.30 1.64 19.66
CA ALA A 102 6.65 1.11 19.73
C ALA A 102 6.81 -0.21 18.95
N ALA A 103 5.84 -1.12 19.05
CA ALA A 103 5.82 -2.36 18.29
C ALA A 103 5.67 -2.12 16.77
N GLY A 104 4.89 -1.13 16.37
CA GLY A 104 4.76 -0.71 14.97
C GLY A 104 6.05 -0.12 14.40
N GLU A 105 6.72 0.75 15.18
CA GLU A 105 8.02 1.32 14.82
C GLU A 105 9.11 0.25 14.71
N GLN A 106 9.11 -0.72 15.61
CA GLN A 106 10.00 -1.88 15.54
C GLN A 106 9.74 -2.68 14.25
N THR A 107 8.48 -3.00 13.95
CA THR A 107 8.10 -3.71 12.72
C THR A 107 8.60 -2.98 11.48
N LEU A 108 8.37 -1.67 11.37
CA LEU A 108 8.87 -0.87 10.25
C LEU A 108 10.41 -0.90 10.21
N SER A 109 11.08 -0.75 11.36
CA SER A 109 12.54 -0.75 11.42
C SER A 109 13.13 -2.06 10.89
N GLU A 110 12.61 -3.19 11.34
CA GLU A 110 13.07 -4.52 10.93
C GLU A 110 12.82 -4.78 9.43
N ARG A 111 11.64 -4.40 8.92
CA ARG A 111 11.27 -4.66 7.53
C ARG A 111 11.94 -3.73 6.52
N LEU A 112 12.42 -2.59 6.95
CA LEU A 112 13.05 -1.59 6.09
C LEU A 112 14.59 -1.58 6.15
N ALA A 113 15.20 -2.21 7.14
CA ALA A 113 16.64 -2.10 7.43
C ALA A 113 17.52 -2.44 6.20
N GLY A 114 17.44 -3.63 5.65
CA GLY A 114 18.26 -4.04 4.51
C GLY A 114 17.95 -3.28 3.20
N TRP A 115 16.76 -2.73 3.09
CA TRP A 115 16.36 -1.95 1.92
C TRP A 115 16.99 -0.56 1.89
N GLN A 116 17.13 0.10 3.02
CA GLN A 116 17.79 1.41 3.11
C GLN A 116 19.29 1.33 2.77
N GLU A 117 19.94 0.21 3.08
CA GLU A 117 21.32 -0.05 2.65
C GLU A 117 21.43 -0.24 1.12
N ARG A 118 20.45 -0.92 0.53
CA ARG A 118 20.41 -1.19 -0.93
C ARG A 118 20.02 0.05 -1.75
N TYR A 119 19.21 0.94 -1.19
CA TYR A 119 18.72 2.17 -1.83
C TYR A 119 19.05 3.39 -0.98
N PRO A 120 20.34 3.78 -0.88
CA PRO A 120 20.79 4.89 -0.05
C PRO A 120 20.32 6.27 -0.56
N ASP A 121 19.86 6.35 -1.79
CA ASP A 121 19.28 7.51 -2.44
C ASP A 121 17.82 7.77 -2.03
N VAL A 122 17.15 6.79 -1.39
CA VAL A 122 15.75 6.90 -0.98
C VAL A 122 15.64 7.37 0.47
N LEU A 123 15.11 8.57 0.67
CA LEU A 123 14.77 9.05 2.01
C LEU A 123 13.47 8.38 2.48
N VAL A 124 13.56 7.62 3.56
CA VAL A 124 12.43 6.87 4.12
C VAL A 124 11.84 7.58 5.32
N ARG A 125 10.54 7.91 5.24
CA ARG A 125 9.73 8.36 6.38
C ARG A 125 8.85 7.22 6.87
N ARG A 126 8.76 7.06 8.19
CA ARG A 126 8.00 6.01 8.84
C ARG A 126 6.79 6.61 9.55
N VAL A 127 5.64 6.00 9.37
CA VAL A 127 4.38 6.43 10.00
C VAL A 127 3.69 5.22 10.60
N VAL A 128 3.41 5.28 11.90
CA VAL A 128 2.60 4.31 12.62
C VAL A 128 1.29 4.98 13.00
N VAL A 129 0.18 4.38 12.59
CA VAL A 129 -1.18 4.92 12.81
C VAL A 129 -2.10 3.85 13.38
N ALA A 130 -3.11 4.29 14.14
CA ALA A 130 -4.13 3.40 14.68
C ALA A 130 -5.31 3.32 13.72
N ASP A 131 -6.03 2.20 13.79
CA ASP A 131 -7.34 1.94 13.20
C ASP A 131 -7.40 1.96 11.65
N LYS A 132 -8.36 1.24 11.11
CA LYS A 132 -8.80 1.26 9.70
C LYS A 132 -7.66 1.31 8.67
N PRO A 133 -6.83 0.28 8.53
CA PRO A 133 -5.62 0.31 7.71
C PRO A 133 -5.82 0.86 6.30
N ALA A 134 -6.91 0.48 5.62
CA ALA A 134 -7.20 0.98 4.28
C ALA A 134 -7.47 2.48 4.25
N HIS A 135 -8.23 3.00 5.23
CA HIS A 135 -8.50 4.43 5.35
C HIS A 135 -7.22 5.22 5.62
N GLN A 136 -6.41 4.75 6.58
CA GLN A 136 -5.14 5.39 6.91
C GLN A 136 -4.16 5.40 5.73
N LEU A 137 -4.06 4.30 4.99
CA LEU A 137 -3.23 4.24 3.79
C LEU A 137 -3.70 5.25 2.73
N LEU A 138 -5.00 5.36 2.48
CA LEU A 138 -5.57 6.30 1.53
C LEU A 138 -5.36 7.77 1.97
N GLU A 139 -5.49 8.05 3.26
CA GLU A 139 -5.25 9.37 3.83
C GLU A 139 -3.78 9.77 3.67
N GLN A 140 -2.84 8.91 4.09
CA GLN A 140 -1.40 9.15 3.94
C GLN A 140 -0.96 9.24 2.47
N ALA A 141 -1.64 8.50 1.58
CA ALA A 141 -1.38 8.53 0.15
C ALA A 141 -2.07 9.68 -0.60
N GLY A 142 -2.86 10.51 0.05
CA GLY A 142 -3.63 11.59 -0.58
C GLY A 142 -2.80 12.59 -1.40
N SER A 143 -1.51 12.74 -1.10
CA SER A 143 -0.54 13.54 -1.86
C SER A 143 0.56 12.71 -2.51
N ALA A 144 0.42 11.38 -2.58
CA ALA A 144 1.40 10.49 -3.16
C ALA A 144 1.19 10.30 -4.67
N GLN A 145 2.28 10.08 -5.40
CA GLN A 145 2.19 9.75 -6.82
C GLN A 145 1.95 8.25 -7.08
N LEU A 146 2.13 7.42 -6.07
CA LEU A 146 1.99 5.97 -6.14
C LEU A 146 1.74 5.39 -4.75
N LEU A 147 0.78 4.48 -4.64
CA LEU A 147 0.57 3.65 -3.45
C LEU A 147 0.89 2.19 -3.78
N VAL A 148 1.70 1.54 -2.94
CA VAL A 148 2.06 0.13 -3.10
C VAL A 148 1.53 -0.66 -1.90
N VAL A 149 0.81 -1.75 -2.16
CA VAL A 149 0.26 -2.62 -1.12
C VAL A 149 0.52 -4.09 -1.46
N GLY A 150 0.63 -4.93 -0.44
CA GLY A 150 0.65 -6.38 -0.63
C GLY A 150 -0.69 -6.91 -1.12
N SER A 151 -0.72 -8.07 -1.75
CA SER A 151 -1.99 -8.71 -2.15
C SER A 151 -2.79 -9.23 -0.95
N HIS A 152 -2.12 -9.59 0.14
CA HIS A 152 -2.70 -10.08 1.40
C HIS A 152 -1.96 -9.49 2.58
N GLY A 153 -2.60 -9.52 3.76
CA GLY A 153 -1.98 -9.15 5.03
C GLY A 153 -1.83 -10.35 5.97
N ARG A 154 -1.57 -10.06 7.26
CA ARG A 154 -1.37 -11.05 8.34
C ARG A 154 -2.53 -12.04 8.49
N GLY A 155 -3.77 -11.63 8.22
CA GLY A 155 -4.98 -12.44 8.33
C GLY A 155 -5.37 -13.19 7.07
N GLY A 156 -4.45 -13.40 6.12
CA GLY A 156 -4.74 -14.05 4.84
C GLY A 156 -5.38 -15.42 5.02
N ILE A 157 -6.69 -15.52 4.81
CA ILE A 157 -7.42 -16.79 4.81
C ILE A 157 -7.00 -17.55 3.56
N ALA A 158 -6.58 -18.81 3.75
CA ALA A 158 -6.23 -19.69 2.63
C ALA A 158 -7.37 -19.74 1.61
N GLY A 159 -7.08 -19.38 0.36
CA GLY A 159 -8.06 -19.31 -0.72
C GLY A 159 -8.62 -17.89 -1.01
N MET A 160 -8.36 -16.88 -0.20
CA MET A 160 -8.69 -15.51 -0.58
C MET A 160 -7.71 -15.00 -1.63
N LEU A 161 -8.24 -14.47 -2.72
CA LEU A 161 -7.45 -14.00 -3.87
C LEU A 161 -6.85 -12.60 -3.65
N LEU A 162 -7.47 -11.79 -2.78
CA LEU A 162 -7.03 -10.43 -2.42
C LEU A 162 -7.50 -10.08 -1.00
N GLY A 163 -6.65 -9.42 -0.22
CA GLY A 163 -6.96 -9.00 1.15
C GLY A 163 -7.95 -7.84 1.20
N SER A 164 -8.65 -7.69 2.33
CA SER A 164 -9.65 -6.63 2.56
C SER A 164 -9.05 -5.23 2.44
N VAL A 165 -7.85 -5.00 2.98
CA VAL A 165 -7.14 -3.72 2.89
C VAL A 165 -6.83 -3.38 1.44
N SER A 166 -6.24 -4.32 0.70
CA SER A 166 -5.87 -4.13 -0.71
C SER A 166 -7.10 -3.90 -1.59
N THR A 167 -8.19 -4.63 -1.33
CA THR A 167 -9.48 -4.41 -2.01
C THR A 167 -10.01 -3.01 -1.73
N SER A 168 -10.05 -2.58 -0.46
CA SER A 168 -10.55 -1.25 -0.08
C SER A 168 -9.69 -0.12 -0.64
N VAL A 169 -8.36 -0.31 -0.64
CA VAL A 169 -7.41 0.64 -1.25
C VAL A 169 -7.68 0.79 -2.75
N LEU A 170 -7.83 -0.31 -3.48
CA LEU A 170 -8.09 -0.27 -4.92
C LEU A 170 -9.39 0.47 -5.28
N HIS A 171 -10.42 0.35 -4.45
CA HIS A 171 -11.69 1.07 -4.67
C HIS A 171 -11.65 2.53 -4.24
N GLY A 172 -10.85 2.86 -3.22
CA GLY A 172 -10.80 4.21 -2.66
C GLY A 172 -9.68 5.09 -3.22
N ALA A 173 -8.70 4.53 -3.90
CA ALA A 173 -7.55 5.27 -4.41
C ALA A 173 -7.93 6.21 -5.56
N ARG A 174 -7.24 7.35 -5.61
CA ARG A 174 -7.30 8.31 -6.72
C ARG A 174 -5.98 8.35 -7.50
N MET A 175 -4.88 7.93 -6.86
CA MET A 175 -3.56 7.80 -7.45
C MET A 175 -3.35 6.36 -7.97
N PRO A 176 -2.34 6.14 -8.82
CA PRO A 176 -1.92 4.78 -9.22
C PRO A 176 -1.65 3.88 -8.02
N VAL A 177 -2.10 2.63 -8.10
CA VAL A 177 -1.87 1.61 -7.07
C VAL A 177 -1.18 0.40 -7.66
N ILE A 178 -0.10 -0.07 -7.02
CA ILE A 178 0.49 -1.37 -7.31
C ILE A 178 0.10 -2.36 -6.22
N VAL A 179 -0.52 -3.47 -6.63
CA VAL A 179 -0.71 -4.65 -5.79
C VAL A 179 0.46 -5.59 -6.02
N ALA A 180 1.29 -5.75 -5.00
CA ALA A 180 2.42 -6.66 -5.03
C ALA A 180 1.93 -8.10 -4.87
N ARG A 181 2.27 -8.95 -5.83
CA ARG A 181 1.98 -10.38 -5.84
C ARG A 181 3.29 -11.16 -5.98
N ARG A 182 3.26 -12.42 -5.57
CA ARG A 182 4.38 -13.35 -5.76
C ARG A 182 4.40 -13.89 -7.17
#